data_58cd41032ec6c1fef42651dd5699b9d1
#
_entry.id   58cd41032ec6c1fef42651dd5699b9d1
#
_cell.length_a   1.000
_cell.length_b   1.000
_cell.length_c   1.000
_cell.angle_alpha   90.00
_cell.angle_beta   90.00
_cell.angle_gamma   90.00
#
_symmetry.space_group_name_H-M   'P 1'
#
loop_
_entity.id
_entity.type
_entity.pdbx_description
1 polymer ?
#
loop_
_entity_poly.entity_id
_entity_poly.type
_entity_poly.pdbx_seq_one_letter_code
_entity_poly.pdbx_strand_id
1 'polypeptide(L)'
;MLSFTEKNIGRRSFLRVGSLGLGGLSLSSLLAAKALAAKAGSVVRDKSVVFLFMHGGPPQAETFDPKMTAPAGVRSVTGEVKTSLPGVTYGATLEKLARMAHKLAVVRSFTTGNGNHDIKPIVCKETLGANLGSIFARVAGTNHPVSGMPRNVALFPRAV
;
A
#
# COMPACT_ATOMS: atom_id res chain seq x y z
N MET A 1 1.60 -23.99 -8.06
CA MET A 1 0.15 -23.80 -7.95
C MET A 1 -0.23 -24.10 -6.51
N LEU A 2 -0.54 -23.09 -5.71
CA LEU A 2 -0.95 -23.29 -4.31
C LEU A 2 -2.48 -23.42 -4.30
N SER A 3 -2.96 -24.64 -4.08
CA SER A 3 -4.39 -24.90 -3.90
C SER A 3 -4.77 -24.65 -2.45
N PHE A 4 -5.57 -23.63 -2.20
CA PHE A 4 -6.10 -23.29 -0.87
C PHE A 4 -7.28 -24.17 -0.44
N THR A 5 -7.63 -25.16 -1.25
CA THR A 5 -8.70 -26.12 -0.94
C THR A 5 -8.26 -27.29 -0.08
N GLU A 6 -6.93 -27.45 0.13
CA GLU A 6 -6.46 -28.51 1.01
C GLU A 6 -6.49 -28.08 2.49
N LYS A 7 -7.05 -28.95 3.31
CA LYS A 7 -7.23 -28.83 4.76
C LYS A 7 -5.95 -28.59 5.59
N ASN A 8 -4.79 -28.57 4.96
CA ASN A 8 -3.47 -28.43 5.61
C ASN A 8 -2.58 -27.41 4.88
N ILE A 9 -2.99 -26.14 4.92
CA ILE A 9 -2.03 -25.08 4.58
C ILE A 9 -1.03 -24.98 5.73
N GLY A 10 0.17 -25.49 5.52
CA GLY A 10 1.25 -25.37 6.49
C GLY A 10 1.51 -23.89 6.80
N ARG A 11 1.78 -23.55 8.07
CA ARG A 11 2.11 -22.20 8.55
C ARG A 11 3.14 -21.49 7.67
N ARG A 12 4.08 -22.22 7.08
CA ARG A 12 5.12 -21.71 6.17
C ARG A 12 4.57 -21.23 4.82
N SER A 13 3.59 -21.93 4.25
CA SER A 13 2.97 -21.57 2.97
C SER A 13 2.06 -20.33 3.15
N PHE A 14 1.37 -20.23 4.28
CA PHE A 14 0.59 -19.07 4.66
C PHE A 14 1.47 -17.81 4.80
N LEU A 15 2.65 -17.93 5.38
CA LEU A 15 3.61 -16.83 5.56
C LEU A 15 4.25 -16.37 4.24
N ARG A 16 4.39 -17.25 3.25
CA ARG A 16 4.90 -16.89 1.91
C ARG A 16 3.91 -16.05 1.10
N VAL A 17 2.62 -16.27 1.27
CA VAL A 17 1.58 -15.50 0.57
C VAL A 17 1.56 -14.02 0.99
N GLY A 18 1.90 -13.73 2.24
CA GLY A 18 1.95 -12.35 2.74
C GLY A 18 3.13 -11.52 2.22
N SER A 19 4.12 -12.14 1.56
CA SER A 19 5.34 -11.43 1.13
C SER A 19 5.20 -10.72 -0.24
N LEU A 20 4.14 -10.96 -0.98
CA LEU A 20 4.02 -10.54 -2.38
C LEU A 20 3.24 -9.23 -2.59
N GLY A 21 2.64 -8.67 -1.55
CA GLY A 21 1.65 -7.60 -1.75
C GLY A 21 2.18 -6.16 -1.62
N LEU A 22 3.15 -5.89 -0.79
CA LEU A 22 3.57 -4.50 -0.48
C LEU A 22 5.08 -4.45 -0.24
N GLY A 23 5.86 -4.34 -1.30
CA GLY A 23 7.26 -3.86 -1.22
C GLY A 23 8.16 -4.54 -0.17
N GLY A 24 8.04 -5.85 0.01
CA GLY A 24 8.93 -6.58 0.92
C GLY A 24 8.49 -6.66 2.39
N LEU A 25 7.36 -6.07 2.77
CA LEU A 25 6.77 -6.25 4.10
C LEU A 25 5.95 -7.55 4.12
N SER A 26 6.55 -8.63 4.58
CA SER A 26 5.82 -9.87 4.83
C SER A 26 5.07 -9.78 6.17
N LEU A 27 3.92 -10.46 6.27
CA LEU A 27 3.23 -10.59 7.55
C LEU A 27 4.13 -11.21 8.63
N SER A 28 5.03 -12.10 8.24
CA SER A 28 6.04 -12.68 9.14
C SER A 28 7.03 -11.65 9.65
N SER A 29 7.52 -10.73 8.82
CA SER A 29 8.41 -9.65 9.28
C SER A 29 7.68 -8.66 10.18
N LEU A 30 6.41 -8.37 9.92
CA LEU A 30 5.58 -7.53 10.79
C LEU A 30 5.33 -8.18 12.15
N LEU A 31 5.00 -9.47 12.18
CA LEU A 31 4.80 -10.22 13.43
C LEU A 31 6.10 -10.38 14.21
N ALA A 32 7.22 -10.62 13.52
CA ALA A 32 8.54 -10.66 14.15
C ALA A 32 8.94 -9.29 14.71
N ALA A 33 8.70 -8.21 14.00
CA ALA A 33 8.94 -6.85 14.48
C ALA A 33 8.06 -6.52 15.70
N LYS A 34 6.78 -6.92 15.68
CA LYS A 34 5.86 -6.75 16.82
C LYS A 34 6.32 -7.56 18.04
N ALA A 35 6.81 -8.78 17.85
CA ALA A 35 7.35 -9.61 18.92
C ALA A 35 8.66 -9.07 19.50
N LEU A 36 9.57 -8.57 18.64
CA LEU A 36 10.80 -7.91 19.05
C LEU A 36 10.54 -6.60 19.80
N ALA A 37 9.60 -5.80 19.32
CA ALA A 37 9.21 -4.56 19.97
C ALA A 37 8.57 -4.80 21.35
N ALA A 38 7.75 -5.83 21.49
CA ALA A 38 7.19 -6.24 22.78
C ALA A 38 8.30 -6.69 23.77
N LYS A 39 9.32 -7.40 23.28
CA LYS A 39 10.48 -7.83 24.06
C LYS A 39 11.40 -6.69 24.50
N ALA A 40 11.49 -5.66 23.66
CA ALA A 40 12.32 -4.47 23.92
C ALA A 40 11.62 -3.39 24.78
N GLY A 41 10.42 -3.65 25.28
CA GLY A 41 9.62 -2.63 25.98
C GLY A 41 9.14 -1.49 25.09
N SER A 42 9.36 -1.58 23.78
CA SER A 42 8.89 -0.62 22.80
C SER A 42 7.42 -0.91 22.47
N VAL A 43 6.57 0.05 22.82
CA VAL A 43 5.14 -0.04 22.52
C VAL A 43 4.93 0.14 21.03
N VAL A 44 4.79 -0.95 20.27
CA VAL A 44 4.23 -0.88 18.94
C VAL A 44 2.75 -0.50 19.11
N ARG A 45 2.44 0.76 18.86
CA ARG A 45 1.06 1.25 18.93
C ARG A 45 0.24 0.52 17.87
N ASP A 46 -0.95 0.07 18.23
CA ASP A 46 -1.91 -0.39 17.24
C ASP A 46 -2.22 0.76 16.30
N LYS A 47 -1.94 0.54 15.01
CA LYS A 47 -2.15 1.54 13.97
C LYS A 47 -3.17 1.02 12.99
N SER A 48 -4.02 1.93 12.53
CA SER A 48 -4.90 1.67 11.41
C SER A 48 -4.21 2.02 10.10
N VAL A 49 -4.49 1.23 9.06
CA VAL A 49 -4.02 1.50 7.70
C VAL A 49 -5.21 1.93 6.86
N VAL A 50 -5.12 3.11 6.29
CA VAL A 50 -6.04 3.58 5.26
C VAL A 50 -5.34 3.45 3.92
N PHE A 51 -5.84 2.58 3.07
CA PHE A 51 -5.33 2.38 1.72
C PHE A 51 -6.18 3.18 0.74
N LEU A 52 -5.59 4.24 0.17
CA LEU A 52 -6.22 5.04 -0.86
C LEU A 52 -5.77 4.55 -2.24
N PHE A 53 -6.66 3.86 -2.93
CA PHE A 53 -6.41 3.38 -4.27
C PHE A 53 -6.94 4.37 -5.30
N MET A 54 -6.05 4.86 -6.16
CA MET A 54 -6.39 5.73 -7.27
C MET A 54 -6.46 4.88 -8.55
N HIS A 55 -7.68 4.46 -8.91
CA HIS A 55 -7.92 3.66 -10.10
C HIS A 55 -7.47 4.38 -11.37
N GLY A 56 -6.94 3.63 -12.33
CA GLY A 56 -6.43 4.17 -13.58
C GLY A 56 -5.07 4.87 -13.47
N GLY A 57 -4.57 5.08 -12.26
CA GLY A 57 -3.27 5.67 -11.97
C GLY A 57 -3.09 7.09 -12.52
N PRO A 58 -3.10 8.13 -11.69
CA PRO A 58 -2.74 9.46 -12.16
C PRO A 58 -1.30 9.45 -12.68
N PRO A 59 -0.98 10.24 -13.72
CA PRO A 59 0.36 10.26 -14.29
C PRO A 59 1.39 10.67 -13.25
N GLN A 60 2.54 10.02 -13.25
CA GLN A 60 3.66 10.34 -12.35
C GLN A 60 4.05 11.81 -12.45
N ALA A 61 4.10 12.35 -13.67
CA ALA A 61 4.47 13.74 -13.93
C ALA A 61 3.50 14.76 -13.32
N GLU A 62 2.22 14.42 -13.20
CA GLU A 62 1.22 15.32 -12.60
C GLU A 62 1.06 15.12 -11.09
N THR A 63 1.86 14.22 -10.49
CA THR A 63 1.76 13.91 -9.06
C THR A 63 3.08 14.17 -8.34
N PHE A 64 3.88 13.15 -8.13
CA PHE A 64 5.05 13.24 -7.24
C PHE A 64 6.38 13.48 -7.96
N ASP A 65 6.40 13.52 -9.30
CA ASP A 65 7.63 13.68 -10.09
C ASP A 65 7.39 14.53 -11.35
N PRO A 66 7.22 15.85 -11.22
CA PRO A 66 6.81 16.74 -12.31
C PRO A 66 7.84 16.89 -13.45
N LYS A 67 9.09 16.49 -13.23
CA LYS A 67 10.17 16.45 -14.26
C LYS A 67 10.28 17.74 -15.07
N MET A 68 10.25 18.89 -14.42
CA MET A 68 10.20 20.20 -15.11
C MET A 68 11.42 20.47 -16.02
N THR A 69 12.54 19.79 -15.80
CA THR A 69 13.74 19.87 -16.66
C THR A 69 13.65 18.98 -17.91
N ALA A 70 12.63 18.13 -18.01
CA ALA A 70 12.44 17.26 -19.16
C ALA A 70 11.80 18.02 -20.35
N PRO A 71 11.91 17.49 -21.58
CA PRO A 71 11.27 18.06 -22.77
C PRO A 71 9.74 18.15 -22.61
N ALA A 72 9.14 19.04 -23.41
CA ALA A 72 7.69 19.10 -23.58
C ALA A 72 7.14 17.73 -23.99
N GLY A 73 6.02 17.31 -23.39
CA GLY A 73 5.43 15.98 -23.58
C GLY A 73 5.87 14.94 -22.53
N VAL A 74 6.95 15.21 -21.76
CA VAL A 74 7.39 14.37 -20.64
C VAL A 74 7.18 15.07 -19.29
N ARG A 75 7.45 16.38 -19.25
CA ARG A 75 7.24 17.19 -18.04
C ARG A 75 5.77 17.42 -17.74
N SER A 76 5.46 17.75 -16.50
CA SER A 76 4.12 18.16 -16.07
C SER A 76 3.56 19.29 -16.94
N VAL A 77 2.29 19.18 -17.31
CA VAL A 77 1.53 20.24 -18.00
C VAL A 77 1.03 21.28 -17.00
N THR A 78 0.69 20.85 -15.80
CA THR A 78 0.16 21.73 -14.74
C THR A 78 1.25 22.47 -13.97
N GLY A 79 2.53 22.09 -14.18
CA GLY A 79 3.65 22.68 -13.46
C GLY A 79 3.98 21.99 -12.15
N GLU A 80 4.75 22.69 -11.31
CA GLU A 80 5.22 22.14 -10.05
C GLU A 80 4.98 23.07 -8.87
N VAL A 81 4.91 22.49 -7.67
CA VAL A 81 4.89 23.19 -6.39
C VAL A 81 6.04 22.70 -5.51
N LYS A 82 6.68 23.63 -4.80
CA LYS A 82 7.71 23.32 -3.80
C LYS A 82 7.10 22.58 -2.62
N THR A 83 7.78 21.57 -2.14
CA THR A 83 7.37 20.83 -0.95
C THR A 83 7.99 21.42 0.32
N SER A 84 7.61 20.87 1.48
CA SER A 84 8.25 21.20 2.76
C SER A 84 9.70 20.69 2.87
N LEU A 85 10.18 19.91 1.88
CA LEU A 85 11.55 19.41 1.82
C LEU A 85 12.33 20.18 0.76
N PRO A 86 13.54 20.71 1.09
CA PRO A 86 14.36 21.41 0.12
C PRO A 86 14.70 20.54 -1.09
N GLY A 87 14.61 21.10 -2.29
CA GLY A 87 14.95 20.43 -3.54
C GLY A 87 13.94 19.39 -4.04
N VAL A 88 12.82 19.21 -3.33
CA VAL A 88 11.75 18.29 -3.73
C VAL A 88 10.54 19.07 -4.18
N THR A 89 10.00 18.73 -5.36
CA THR A 89 8.79 19.32 -5.92
C THR A 89 7.75 18.24 -6.23
N TYR A 90 6.49 18.60 -6.17
CA TYR A 90 5.35 17.79 -6.61
C TYR A 90 4.59 18.51 -7.71
N GLY A 91 3.73 17.82 -8.44
CA GLY A 91 2.82 18.43 -9.40
C GLY A 91 1.96 19.51 -8.74
N ALA A 92 1.67 20.60 -9.46
CA ALA A 92 1.04 21.79 -8.92
C ALA A 92 -0.31 21.52 -8.23
N THR A 93 -1.03 20.48 -8.65
CA THR A 93 -2.32 20.06 -8.09
C THR A 93 -2.22 19.48 -6.66
N LEU A 94 -1.02 19.11 -6.22
CA LEU A 94 -0.78 18.44 -4.93
C LEU A 94 -0.31 19.39 -3.82
N GLU A 95 -0.68 20.66 -3.83
CA GLU A 95 -0.21 21.66 -2.89
C GLU A 95 -0.34 21.24 -1.40
N LYS A 96 -1.49 20.66 -1.02
CA LYS A 96 -1.73 20.22 0.36
C LYS A 96 -0.79 19.06 0.77
N LEU A 97 -0.53 18.11 -0.14
CA LEU A 97 0.43 17.04 0.10
C LEU A 97 1.86 17.55 0.11
N ALA A 98 2.19 18.51 -0.73
CA ALA A 98 3.50 19.14 -0.78
C ALA A 98 3.90 19.77 0.57
N ARG A 99 2.97 20.41 1.25
CA ARG A 99 3.18 20.96 2.60
C ARG A 99 3.46 19.86 3.65
N MET A 100 2.97 18.65 3.42
CA MET A 100 3.15 17.50 4.31
C MET A 100 4.23 16.52 3.85
N ALA A 101 5.07 16.89 2.87
CA ALA A 101 6.06 15.99 2.28
C ALA A 101 7.00 15.36 3.32
N HIS A 102 7.31 16.07 4.41
CA HIS A 102 8.10 15.54 5.53
C HIS A 102 7.46 14.37 6.29
N LYS A 103 6.18 14.08 6.04
CA LYS A 103 5.43 12.94 6.60
C LYS A 103 5.23 11.81 5.61
N LEU A 104 5.70 11.97 4.37
CA LEU A 104 5.45 11.04 3.28
C LEU A 104 6.75 10.32 2.88
N ALA A 105 6.62 9.05 2.53
CA ALA A 105 7.63 8.30 1.81
C ALA A 105 7.13 8.06 0.38
N VAL A 106 7.84 8.59 -0.61
CA VAL A 106 7.46 8.48 -2.03
C VAL A 106 8.44 7.55 -2.73
N VAL A 107 7.93 6.46 -3.30
CA VAL A 107 8.70 5.52 -4.11
C VAL A 107 8.47 5.84 -5.58
N ARG A 108 9.48 6.43 -6.26
CA ARG A 108 9.41 6.82 -7.68
C ARG A 108 9.91 5.73 -8.63
N SER A 109 10.65 4.76 -8.12
CA SER A 109 11.29 3.69 -8.92
C SER A 109 10.42 2.44 -9.09
N PHE A 110 9.19 2.45 -8.58
CA PHE A 110 8.30 1.31 -8.70
C PHE A 110 7.79 1.17 -10.14
N THR A 111 7.88 -0.04 -10.68
CA THR A 111 7.32 -0.41 -11.98
C THR A 111 6.45 -1.65 -11.83
N THR A 112 5.27 -1.65 -12.42
CA THR A 112 4.35 -2.79 -12.36
C THR A 112 4.67 -3.88 -13.39
N GLY A 113 5.46 -3.57 -14.42
CA GLY A 113 5.67 -4.42 -15.59
C GLY A 113 4.44 -4.56 -16.50
N ASN A 114 3.34 -3.88 -16.16
CA ASN A 114 2.09 -3.88 -16.91
C ASN A 114 1.52 -2.46 -16.96
N GLY A 115 1.29 -1.93 -18.15
CA GLY A 115 0.73 -0.60 -18.38
C GLY A 115 -0.79 -0.56 -18.52
N ASN A 116 -1.48 -1.68 -18.33
CA ASN A 116 -2.95 -1.71 -18.42
C ASN A 116 -3.59 -1.02 -17.22
N HIS A 117 -4.71 -0.34 -17.47
CA HIS A 117 -5.47 0.37 -16.42
C HIS A 117 -6.46 -0.52 -15.66
N ASP A 118 -6.53 -1.79 -15.98
CA ASP A 118 -7.35 -2.81 -15.31
C ASP A 118 -6.65 -3.51 -14.14
N ILE A 119 -5.47 -3.02 -13.74
CA ILE A 119 -4.72 -3.56 -12.63
C ILE A 119 -5.55 -3.46 -11.35
N LYS A 120 -5.78 -4.60 -10.72
CA LYS A 120 -6.43 -4.72 -9.42
C LYS A 120 -5.34 -4.76 -8.34
N PRO A 121 -5.05 -3.64 -7.65
CA PRO A 121 -4.04 -3.64 -6.60
C PRO A 121 -4.53 -4.50 -5.45
N ILE A 122 -3.59 -5.12 -4.75
CA ILE A 122 -3.86 -5.93 -3.56
C ILE A 122 -4.77 -7.15 -3.78
N VAL A 123 -5.17 -7.41 -5.01
CA VAL A 123 -5.91 -8.60 -5.41
C VAL A 123 -5.14 -9.24 -6.54
N CYS A 124 -4.61 -10.43 -6.32
CA CYS A 124 -3.88 -11.16 -7.34
C CYS A 124 -4.28 -12.64 -7.37
N LYS A 125 -3.83 -13.34 -8.38
CA LYS A 125 -4.14 -14.77 -8.55
C LYS A 125 -3.59 -15.59 -7.38
N GLU A 126 -2.44 -15.22 -6.86
CA GLU A 126 -1.77 -15.87 -5.73
C GLU A 126 -2.53 -15.71 -4.42
N THR A 127 -3.34 -14.65 -4.28
CA THR A 127 -4.22 -14.44 -3.11
C THR A 127 -5.62 -14.98 -3.32
N LEU A 128 -5.88 -15.69 -4.43
CA LEU A 128 -7.22 -16.16 -4.84
C LEU A 128 -8.26 -15.03 -4.89
N GLY A 129 -7.84 -13.85 -5.25
CA GLY A 129 -8.70 -12.69 -5.29
C GLY A 129 -9.00 -12.03 -3.93
N ALA A 130 -8.33 -12.45 -2.86
CA ALA A 130 -8.47 -11.80 -1.56
C ALA A 130 -7.66 -10.49 -1.49
N ASN A 131 -8.26 -9.43 -0.99
CA ASN A 131 -7.57 -8.19 -0.73
C ASN A 131 -6.76 -8.24 0.59
N LEU A 132 -5.86 -7.28 0.77
CA LEU A 132 -4.98 -7.20 1.94
C LEU A 132 -5.76 -7.19 3.27
N GLY A 133 -6.85 -6.43 3.33
CA GLY A 133 -7.69 -6.34 4.52
C GLY A 133 -8.37 -7.66 4.87
N SER A 134 -8.82 -8.41 3.85
CA SER A 134 -9.41 -9.75 4.04
C SER A 134 -8.37 -10.74 4.56
N ILE A 135 -7.14 -10.68 4.05
CA ILE A 135 -6.02 -11.51 4.54
C ILE A 135 -5.71 -11.14 6.00
N PHE A 136 -5.65 -9.85 6.32
CA PHE A 136 -5.43 -9.39 7.68
C PHE A 136 -6.55 -9.85 8.62
N ALA A 137 -7.82 -9.69 8.22
CA ALA A 137 -8.97 -10.12 9.01
C ALA A 137 -8.99 -11.64 9.25
N ARG A 138 -8.48 -12.42 8.30
CA ARG A 138 -8.35 -13.89 8.45
C ARG A 138 -7.39 -14.27 9.59
N VAL A 139 -6.35 -13.47 9.82
CA VAL A 139 -5.32 -13.72 10.83
C VAL A 139 -5.67 -13.11 12.18
N ALA A 140 -6.15 -11.87 12.14
CA ALA A 140 -6.40 -11.07 13.34
C ALA A 140 -7.82 -11.19 13.89
N GLY A 141 -8.70 -11.87 13.15
CA GLY A 141 -10.15 -11.88 13.41
C GLY A 141 -10.87 -10.77 12.64
N THR A 142 -12.16 -10.95 12.38
CA THR A 142 -12.97 -10.01 11.60
C THR A 142 -13.28 -8.72 12.35
N ASN A 143 -13.39 -8.80 13.67
CA ASN A 143 -13.77 -7.69 14.51
C ASN A 143 -12.75 -7.46 15.64
N HIS A 144 -12.71 -6.26 16.12
CA HIS A 144 -11.93 -5.92 17.32
C HIS A 144 -12.59 -6.53 18.55
N PRO A 145 -11.85 -7.29 19.42
CA PRO A 145 -12.46 -8.10 20.47
C PRO A 145 -13.16 -7.29 21.57
N VAL A 146 -12.77 -6.03 21.75
CA VAL A 146 -13.35 -5.17 22.79
C VAL A 146 -14.42 -4.25 22.23
N SER A 147 -14.14 -3.57 21.10
CA SER A 147 -15.07 -2.56 20.54
C SER A 147 -16.09 -3.14 19.57
N GLY A 148 -15.92 -4.39 19.10
CA GLY A 148 -16.76 -4.98 18.06
C GLY A 148 -16.59 -4.40 16.66
N MET A 149 -15.77 -3.37 16.49
CA MET A 149 -15.57 -2.70 15.21
C MET A 149 -14.91 -3.62 14.18
N PRO A 150 -15.36 -3.60 12.91
CA PRO A 150 -14.74 -4.36 11.85
C PRO A 150 -13.25 -3.98 11.69
N ARG A 151 -12.39 -4.96 11.50
CA ARG A 151 -10.96 -4.75 11.27
C ARG A 151 -10.61 -4.49 9.82
N ASN A 152 -11.52 -4.77 8.91
CA ASN A 152 -11.39 -4.50 7.49
C ASN A 152 -12.67 -3.89 6.96
N VAL A 153 -12.55 -2.73 6.35
CA VAL A 153 -13.65 -2.04 5.70
C VAL A 153 -13.20 -1.63 4.30
N ALA A 154 -13.98 -1.97 3.29
CA ALA A 154 -13.80 -1.51 1.93
C ALA A 154 -14.91 -0.51 1.58
N LEU A 155 -14.52 0.69 1.17
CA LEU A 155 -15.43 1.79 0.84
C LEU A 155 -15.53 1.93 -0.68
N PHE A 156 -16.03 0.88 -1.34
CA PHE A 156 -16.24 0.89 -2.78
C PHE A 156 -17.71 0.63 -3.10
N PRO A 157 -18.27 1.29 -4.12
CA PRO A 157 -19.62 1.01 -4.58
C PRO A 157 -19.76 -0.39 -5.20
N ARG A 158 -18.65 -0.98 -5.66
CA ARG A 158 -18.53 -2.39 -6.05
C ARG A 158 -17.13 -2.86 -5.68
N ALA A 159 -17.02 -4.01 -5.01
CA ALA A 159 -15.75 -4.73 -4.96
C ALA A 159 -15.46 -5.19 -6.41
N VAL A 160 -14.50 -4.55 -7.04
CA VAL A 160 -14.10 -4.88 -8.40
C VAL A 160 -13.15 -6.06 -8.37
#